data_03ae608bd10207cbaf5925185b7fc46a
#
_entry.id   03ae608bd10207cbaf5925185b7fc46a
#
_cell.length_a   1.000
_cell.length_b   1.000
_cell.length_c   1.000
_cell.angle_alpha   90.00
_cell.angle_beta   90.00
_cell.angle_gamma   90.00
#
_symmetry.space_group_name_H-M   'P 1'
#
loop_
_entity.id
_entity.type
_entity.pdbx_description
1 polymer ?
#
loop_
_entity_poly.entity_id
_entity_poly.type
_entity_poly.pdbx_seq_one_letter_code
_entity_poly.pdbx_strand_id
1 'polypeptide(L)'
;MKDSYFLDTMNKINQKNDEDFQSEEFHCPVEATLSLIGGKYKTLILWNLIGKTLRFSELRRLIPSATPKMLTQQLRELEEADLLIRKVYAVVPPKVEYSLTPLGTSLRPILESMYEWGSQYLLNQGT
;
A
#
# COMPACT_ATOMS: atom_id res chain seq x y z
N MET A 1 -8.28 -27.55 -6.68
CA MET A 1 -7.06 -27.48 -5.87
C MET A 1 -6.76 -26.10 -5.30
N LYS A 2 -6.77 -25.07 -6.12
CA LYS A 2 -6.63 -23.70 -5.61
C LYS A 2 -7.75 -23.30 -4.68
N ASP A 3 -8.96 -23.82 -4.92
CA ASP A 3 -10.15 -23.44 -4.16
C ASP A 3 -10.13 -23.96 -2.73
N SER A 4 -9.64 -25.20 -2.50
CA SER A 4 -9.61 -25.74 -1.13
C SER A 4 -8.54 -25.05 -0.28
N TYR A 5 -7.38 -24.73 -0.88
CA TYR A 5 -6.34 -23.97 -0.19
C TYR A 5 -6.82 -22.56 0.17
N PHE A 6 -7.49 -21.92 -0.75
CA PHE A 6 -8.05 -20.57 -0.56
C PHE A 6 -9.10 -20.58 0.54
N LEU A 7 -10.02 -21.56 0.51
CA LEU A 7 -11.07 -21.70 1.53
C LEU A 7 -10.48 -21.99 2.91
N ASP A 8 -9.47 -22.86 3.00
CA ASP A 8 -8.80 -23.15 4.26
C ASP A 8 -8.12 -21.90 4.83
N THR A 9 -7.47 -21.13 3.98
CA THR A 9 -6.83 -19.88 4.38
C THR A 9 -7.86 -18.87 4.86
N MET A 10 -8.98 -18.74 4.14
CA MET A 10 -10.06 -17.84 4.52
C MET A 10 -10.72 -18.26 5.82
N ASN A 11 -10.91 -19.58 6.02
CA ASN A 11 -11.49 -20.09 7.26
C ASN A 11 -10.56 -19.83 8.45
N LYS A 12 -9.26 -20.00 8.29
CA LYS A 12 -8.28 -19.68 9.33
C LYS A 12 -8.27 -18.20 9.67
N ILE A 13 -8.37 -17.36 8.66
CA ILE A 13 -8.45 -15.90 8.85
C ILE A 13 -9.73 -15.55 9.59
N ASN A 14 -10.87 -16.13 9.18
CA ASN A 14 -12.16 -15.86 9.82
C ASN A 14 -12.19 -16.34 11.28
N GLN A 15 -11.64 -17.51 11.57
CA GLN A 15 -11.57 -18.02 12.94
C GLN A 15 -10.71 -17.15 13.84
N LYS A 16 -9.59 -16.69 13.31
CA LYS A 16 -8.71 -15.77 14.03
C LYS A 16 -9.38 -14.42 14.24
N ASN A 17 -10.15 -13.97 13.26
CA ASN A 17 -10.84 -12.69 13.32
C ASN A 17 -11.93 -12.68 14.41
N ASP A 18 -12.61 -13.79 14.62
CA ASP A 18 -13.67 -13.85 15.64
C ASP A 18 -13.14 -13.57 17.05
N GLU A 19 -11.86 -13.88 17.31
CA GLU A 19 -11.26 -13.65 18.61
C GLU A 19 -10.51 -12.32 18.70
N ASP A 20 -9.75 -11.96 17.65
CA ASP A 20 -8.83 -10.81 17.65
C ASP A 20 -9.48 -9.51 17.20
N PHE A 21 -10.57 -9.58 16.43
CA PHE A 21 -11.17 -8.37 15.83
C PHE A 21 -12.44 -7.89 16.53
N GLN A 22 -12.76 -8.39 17.71
CA GLN A 22 -13.93 -7.91 18.46
C GLN A 22 -13.81 -6.44 18.84
N SER A 23 -12.60 -5.89 18.88
CA SER A 23 -12.33 -4.49 19.17
C SER A 23 -12.04 -3.65 17.92
N GLU A 24 -11.95 -4.26 16.74
CA GLU A 24 -11.66 -3.57 15.50
C GLU A 24 -12.88 -3.55 14.57
N GLU A 25 -12.96 -2.49 13.77
CA GLU A 25 -14.14 -2.17 12.96
C GLU A 25 -14.22 -2.97 11.65
N PHE A 26 -13.27 -3.88 11.39
CA PHE A 26 -13.22 -4.60 10.11
C PHE A 26 -14.14 -5.82 10.11
N HIS A 27 -15.06 -5.85 9.17
CA HIS A 27 -16.01 -6.94 8.99
C HIS A 27 -15.55 -7.96 7.94
N CYS A 28 -14.59 -7.60 7.07
CA CYS A 28 -14.08 -8.51 6.06
C CYS A 28 -12.65 -8.13 5.64
N PRO A 29 -11.90 -9.10 5.04
CA PRO A 29 -10.54 -8.83 4.59
C PRO A 29 -10.43 -7.70 3.56
N VAL A 30 -11.43 -7.48 2.73
CA VAL A 30 -11.43 -6.37 1.76
C VAL A 30 -11.43 -5.04 2.49
N GLU A 31 -12.24 -4.90 3.55
CA GLU A 31 -12.25 -3.68 4.37
C GLU A 31 -10.89 -3.44 5.03
N ALA A 32 -10.29 -4.50 5.57
CA ALA A 32 -8.97 -4.40 6.19
C ALA A 32 -7.93 -3.88 5.20
N THR A 33 -7.93 -4.43 3.99
CA THR A 33 -7.01 -4.00 2.94
C THR A 33 -7.25 -2.54 2.55
N LEU A 34 -8.51 -2.16 2.34
CA LEU A 34 -8.87 -0.79 2.00
C LEU A 34 -8.47 0.20 3.09
N SER A 35 -8.56 -0.20 4.36
CA SER A 35 -8.15 0.68 5.45
C SER A 35 -6.65 1.00 5.40
N LEU A 36 -5.85 0.10 4.87
CA LEU A 36 -4.40 0.26 4.79
C LEU A 36 -3.95 1.01 3.54
N ILE A 37 -4.61 0.78 2.40
CA ILE A 37 -4.18 1.33 1.11
C ILE A 37 -5.21 2.23 0.44
N GLY A 38 -6.38 2.42 1.04
CA GLY A 38 -7.51 3.12 0.42
C GLY A 38 -7.41 4.64 0.38
N GLY A 39 -6.39 5.26 0.97
CA GLY A 39 -6.18 6.69 0.85
C GLY A 39 -5.88 7.06 -0.60
N LYS A 40 -6.29 8.25 -1.01
CA LYS A 40 -6.22 8.67 -2.42
C LYS A 40 -4.86 8.43 -3.07
N TYR A 41 -3.78 8.66 -2.33
CA TYR A 41 -2.42 8.55 -2.87
C TYR A 41 -1.62 7.38 -2.31
N LYS A 42 -2.15 6.65 -1.33
CA LYS A 42 -1.42 5.54 -0.69
C LYS A 42 -1.02 4.46 -1.69
N THR A 43 -1.97 4.05 -2.52
CA THR A 43 -1.72 3.03 -3.54
C THR A 43 -0.66 3.49 -4.54
N LEU A 44 -0.71 4.76 -4.95
CA LEU A 44 0.28 5.32 -5.87
C LEU A 44 1.67 5.38 -5.25
N ILE A 45 1.75 5.72 -3.96
CA ILE A 45 3.03 5.73 -3.24
C ILE A 45 3.62 4.33 -3.20
N LEU A 46 2.81 3.35 -2.79
CA LEU A 46 3.24 1.96 -2.70
C LEU A 46 3.70 1.42 -4.06
N TRP A 47 2.93 1.71 -5.11
CA TRP A 47 3.26 1.30 -6.47
C TRP A 47 4.63 1.82 -6.90
N ASN A 48 4.88 3.10 -6.67
CA ASN A 48 6.13 3.74 -7.06
C ASN A 48 7.32 3.28 -6.22
N LEU A 49 7.10 2.71 -5.05
CA LEU A 49 8.17 2.21 -4.18
C LEU A 49 8.49 0.73 -4.39
N ILE A 50 7.76 0.01 -5.25
CA ILE A 50 8.07 -1.40 -5.51
C ILE A 50 9.49 -1.52 -6.07
N GLY A 51 10.36 -2.22 -5.34
CA GLY A 51 11.74 -2.43 -5.73
C GLY A 51 12.60 -1.17 -5.78
N LYS A 52 12.14 -0.09 -5.13
CA LYS A 52 12.83 1.20 -5.18
C LYS A 52 12.93 1.83 -3.79
N THR A 53 13.94 2.68 -3.66
CA THR A 53 14.10 3.58 -2.51
C THR A 53 14.08 5.00 -3.06
N LEU A 54 13.11 5.80 -2.62
CA LEU A 54 12.89 7.13 -3.19
C LEU A 54 12.89 8.19 -2.09
N ARG A 55 13.30 9.40 -2.47
CA ARG A 55 13.20 10.59 -1.63
C ARG A 55 11.85 11.25 -1.81
N PHE A 56 11.51 12.13 -0.88
CA PHE A 56 10.26 12.89 -0.95
C PHE A 56 10.12 13.66 -2.27
N SER A 57 11.18 14.33 -2.70
CA SER A 57 11.16 15.10 -3.96
C SER A 57 10.90 14.23 -5.18
N GLU A 58 11.41 13.00 -5.16
CA GLU A 58 11.18 12.05 -6.25
C GLU A 58 9.73 11.58 -6.28
N LEU A 59 9.17 11.27 -5.11
CA LEU A 59 7.77 10.91 -4.99
C LEU A 59 6.85 12.06 -5.44
N ARG A 60 7.18 13.29 -5.09
CA ARG A 60 6.42 14.45 -5.54
C ARG A 60 6.37 14.57 -7.06
N ARG A 61 7.49 14.30 -7.73
CA ARG A 61 7.53 14.33 -9.18
C ARG A 61 6.71 13.23 -9.83
N LEU A 62 6.69 12.05 -9.19
CA LEU A 62 5.95 10.90 -9.70
C LEU A 62 4.45 10.99 -9.42
N ILE A 63 4.05 11.76 -8.40
CA ILE A 63 2.65 11.93 -8.00
C ILE A 63 2.34 13.43 -7.94
N PRO A 64 2.32 14.10 -9.11
CA PRO A 64 2.19 15.57 -9.14
C PRO A 64 0.84 16.08 -8.68
N SER A 65 -0.18 15.25 -8.67
CA SER A 65 -1.51 15.64 -8.19
C SER A 65 -1.61 15.75 -6.67
N ALA A 66 -0.65 15.18 -5.93
CA ALA A 66 -0.63 15.25 -4.48
C ALA A 66 0.05 16.55 -4.01
N THR A 67 -0.59 17.27 -3.09
CA THR A 67 0.07 18.39 -2.43
C THR A 67 1.15 17.87 -1.50
N PRO A 68 2.20 18.68 -1.19
CA PRO A 68 3.20 18.25 -0.20
C PRO A 68 2.61 17.83 1.13
N LYS A 69 1.57 18.54 1.59
CA LYS A 69 0.88 18.22 2.85
C LYS A 69 0.21 16.86 2.78
N MET A 70 -0.52 16.57 1.70
CA MET A 70 -1.20 15.29 1.51
C MET A 70 -0.20 14.15 1.40
N LEU A 71 0.86 14.35 0.63
CA LEU A 71 1.90 13.34 0.47
C LEU A 71 2.57 13.03 1.80
N THR A 72 2.91 14.04 2.58
CA THR A 72 3.51 13.88 3.90
C THR A 72 2.59 13.08 4.82
N GLN A 73 1.29 13.41 4.83
CA GLN A 73 0.31 12.73 5.67
C GLN A 73 0.15 11.27 5.27
N GLN A 74 0.04 11.00 3.98
CA GLN A 74 -0.12 9.63 3.47
C GLN A 74 1.12 8.78 3.76
N LEU A 75 2.31 9.35 3.61
CA LEU A 75 3.56 8.67 3.94
C LEU A 75 3.63 8.31 5.42
N ARG A 76 3.20 9.23 6.30
CA ARG A 76 3.18 8.99 7.74
C ARG A 76 2.21 7.87 8.10
N GLU A 77 1.03 7.86 7.49
CA GLU A 77 0.05 6.80 7.73
C GLU A 77 0.55 5.44 7.27
N LEU A 78 1.23 5.39 6.12
CA LEU A 78 1.82 4.15 5.61
C LEU A 78 2.95 3.64 6.52
N GLU A 79 3.74 4.56 7.06
CA GLU A 79 4.79 4.22 8.02
C GLU A 79 4.18 3.66 9.31
N GLU A 80 3.15 4.29 9.83
CA GLU A 80 2.44 3.85 11.03
C GLU A 80 1.81 2.47 10.85
N ALA A 81 1.36 2.17 9.63
CA ALA A 81 0.79 0.87 9.29
C ALA A 81 1.86 -0.21 8.99
N ASP A 82 3.13 0.13 9.16
CA ASP A 82 4.27 -0.77 8.90
C ASP A 82 4.36 -1.22 7.44
N LEU A 83 3.91 -0.40 6.52
CA LEU A 83 3.99 -0.69 5.08
C LEU A 83 5.22 -0.07 4.43
N LEU A 84 5.76 0.99 5.02
CA LEU A 84 6.99 1.59 4.53
C LEU A 84 7.93 1.98 5.67
N ILE A 85 9.19 2.14 5.30
CA ILE A 85 10.28 2.56 6.17
C ILE A 85 10.68 3.97 5.77
N ARG A 86 10.80 4.84 6.76
CA ARG A 86 11.35 6.18 6.60
C ARG A 86 12.73 6.20 7.23
N LYS A 87 13.77 6.27 6.42
CA LYS A 87 15.15 6.27 6.90
C LYS A 87 15.72 7.67 6.82
N VAL A 88 16.14 8.17 7.97
CA VAL A 88 16.76 9.49 8.09
C VAL A 88 18.28 9.31 8.22
N TYR A 89 19.01 10.02 7.38
CA TYR A 89 20.47 10.02 7.41
C TYR A 89 20.95 11.29 8.10
N ALA A 90 21.84 11.14 9.08
CA ALA A 90 22.41 12.24 9.83
C ALA A 90 23.55 12.88 9.03
N VAL A 91 23.22 13.49 7.91
CA VAL A 91 24.15 14.22 7.03
C VAL A 91 23.66 15.65 6.88
N VAL A 92 24.48 16.53 6.30
CA VAL A 92 24.12 17.92 6.06
C VAL A 92 24.21 18.17 4.55
N PRO A 93 23.08 18.54 3.89
CA PRO A 93 21.72 18.61 4.43
C PRO A 93 21.15 17.24 4.77
N PRO A 94 20.13 17.19 5.66
CA PRO A 94 19.53 15.89 6.04
C PRO A 94 18.91 15.18 4.84
N LYS A 95 19.07 13.87 4.82
CA LYS A 95 18.57 13.01 3.73
C LYS A 95 17.54 12.04 4.31
N VAL A 96 16.38 11.97 3.68
CA VAL A 96 15.31 11.03 4.06
C VAL A 96 14.97 10.18 2.86
N GLU A 97 14.92 8.86 3.07
CA GLU A 97 14.57 7.90 2.03
C GLU A 97 13.39 7.04 2.49
N TYR A 98 12.54 6.71 1.54
CA TYR A 98 11.38 5.85 1.74
C TYR A 98 11.53 4.56 0.96
N SER A 99 11.21 3.44 1.59
CA SER A 99 11.23 2.11 0.96
C SER A 99 10.14 1.25 1.59
N LEU A 100 9.76 0.17 0.91
CA LEU A 100 8.75 -0.74 1.42
C LEU A 100 9.33 -1.68 2.48
N THR A 101 8.51 -1.98 3.49
CA THR A 101 8.78 -3.09 4.42
C THR A 101 8.49 -4.42 3.72
N PRO A 102 8.84 -5.58 4.33
CA PRO A 102 8.36 -6.86 3.81
C PRO A 102 6.83 -6.93 3.71
N LEU A 103 6.12 -6.36 4.69
CA LEU A 103 4.65 -6.30 4.64
C LEU A 103 4.18 -5.45 3.46
N GLY A 104 4.80 -4.27 3.25
CA GLY A 104 4.48 -3.43 2.09
C GLY A 104 4.75 -4.13 0.77
N THR A 105 5.87 -4.84 0.68
CA THR A 105 6.22 -5.62 -0.51
C THR A 105 5.22 -6.74 -0.79
N SER A 106 4.60 -7.30 0.24
CA SER A 106 3.59 -8.35 0.09
C SER A 106 2.34 -7.87 -0.66
N LEU A 107 2.15 -6.56 -0.78
CA LEU A 107 1.04 -5.98 -1.54
C LEU A 107 1.30 -5.97 -3.06
N ARG A 108 2.50 -6.32 -3.48
CA ARG A 108 2.89 -6.28 -4.90
C ARG A 108 1.90 -6.99 -5.83
N PRO A 109 1.43 -8.23 -5.55
CA PRO A 109 0.47 -8.89 -6.46
C PRO A 109 -0.84 -8.10 -6.62
N ILE A 110 -1.31 -7.47 -5.56
CA ILE A 110 -2.52 -6.64 -5.60
C ILE A 110 -2.29 -5.42 -6.48
N LEU A 111 -1.16 -4.74 -6.28
CA LEU A 111 -0.82 -3.54 -7.04
C LEU A 111 -0.61 -3.84 -8.53
N GLU A 112 0.04 -4.96 -8.83
CA GLU A 112 0.22 -5.40 -10.21
C GLU A 112 -1.12 -5.73 -10.89
N SER A 113 -2.03 -6.38 -10.15
CA SER A 113 -3.38 -6.65 -10.66
C SER A 113 -4.14 -5.35 -10.94
N MET A 114 -4.01 -4.37 -10.07
CA MET A 114 -4.60 -3.05 -10.29
C MET A 114 -4.05 -2.39 -11.54
N TYR A 115 -2.74 -2.48 -11.74
CA TYR A 115 -2.10 -1.94 -12.93
C TYR A 115 -2.63 -2.61 -14.20
N GLU A 116 -2.71 -3.94 -14.21
CA GLU A 116 -3.20 -4.68 -15.36
C GLU A 116 -4.67 -4.36 -15.67
N TRP A 117 -5.51 -4.36 -14.65
CA TRP A 117 -6.92 -4.03 -14.84
C TRP A 117 -7.09 -2.62 -15.36
N GLY A 118 -6.37 -1.67 -14.74
CA GLY A 118 -6.42 -0.26 -15.14
C GLY A 118 -5.92 -0.04 -16.55
N SER A 119 -4.87 -0.78 -16.97
CA SER A 119 -4.33 -0.70 -18.32
C SER A 119 -5.37 -1.10 -19.35
N GLN A 120 -6.07 -2.21 -19.11
CA GLN A 120 -7.14 -2.67 -20.02
C GLN A 120 -8.30 -1.67 -20.05
N TYR A 121 -8.68 -1.17 -18.90
CA TYR A 121 -9.74 -0.17 -18.81
C TYR A 121 -9.41 1.08 -19.65
N LEU A 122 -8.19 1.59 -19.51
CA LEU A 122 -7.75 2.79 -20.24
C LEU A 122 -7.67 2.53 -21.75
N LEU A 123 -7.22 1.35 -22.17
CA LEU A 123 -7.22 0.97 -23.58
C LEU A 123 -8.63 0.98 -24.18
N ASN A 124 -9.59 0.45 -23.44
CA ASN A 124 -10.99 0.40 -23.90
C ASN A 124 -11.62 1.79 -23.94
N GLN A 125 -11.19 2.71 -23.07
CA GLN A 125 -11.68 4.09 -23.09
C GLN A 125 -11.05 4.91 -24.19
N GLY A 126 -9.86 4.54 -24.66
CA GLY A 126 -9.14 5.24 -25.72
C GLY A 126 -9.63 4.96 -27.12
N THR A 127 -10.55 4.03 -27.26
CA THR A 127 -11.21 3.71 -28.52
C THR A 127 -12.65 4.21 -28.51
#